data_5ccc4522db28aa7e9502962ad4b2af56
#
_entry.id   5ccc4522db28aa7e9502962ad4b2af56
#
_cell.length_a   1.000
_cell.length_b   1.000
_cell.length_c   1.000
_cell.angle_alpha   90.00
_cell.angle_beta   90.00
_cell.angle_gamma   90.00
#
_symmetry.space_group_name_H-M   'P 1'
#
loop_
_entity.id
_entity.type
_entity.pdbx_description
1 polymer ?
#
loop_
_entity_poly.entity_id
_entity_poly.type
_entity_poly.pdbx_seq_one_letter_code
_entity_poly.pdbx_strand_id
1 'polypeptide(L)'
;DRSVSRGLGDVYKRQVHTVTLMSPAGMLQLTGRAVILAMGCRERTRSEIKIPGSRPAGVFSAGLAQRYINIENLKPGSRAVILGSGDIGLIMARRCTLEGISVEGVYELMPYANGLRRNVKNCLDDFGIPLHLSTTVTRVIGHDRVEAVEVSQVDEHLVPIAGTERIVPCDTLLLSVGLIPENELSVAAGVELDPRTRGAVVDQSLQTGVPGIFACGNVLHV
;
A
#
# COMPACT_ATOMS: atom_id res chain seq x y z
N ASP A 1 -29.20 -21.88 39.70
CA ASP A 1 -27.92 -21.45 39.17
C ASP A 1 -27.35 -22.32 38.05
N ARG A 2 -27.70 -23.59 37.95
CA ARG A 2 -27.28 -24.43 36.80
C ARG A 2 -28.02 -24.12 35.49
N SER A 3 -29.19 -23.48 35.56
CA SER A 3 -29.97 -23.13 34.37
C SER A 3 -29.40 -21.89 33.61
N VAL A 4 -28.83 -20.92 34.33
CA VAL A 4 -28.21 -19.69 33.72
C VAL A 4 -26.92 -20.04 33.01
N SER A 5 -26.11 -20.94 33.57
CA SER A 5 -24.87 -21.42 32.93
C SER A 5 -25.13 -22.18 31.61
N ARG A 6 -26.23 -22.91 31.52
CA ARG A 6 -26.63 -23.60 30.28
C ARG A 6 -27.08 -22.63 29.19
N GLY A 7 -27.76 -21.55 29.54
CA GLY A 7 -28.20 -20.54 28.60
C GLY A 7 -27.03 -19.81 27.92
N LEU A 8 -26.02 -19.43 28.68
CA LEU A 8 -24.82 -18.79 28.15
C LEU A 8 -23.97 -19.73 27.26
N GLY A 9 -23.83 -20.99 27.68
CA GLY A 9 -23.13 -22.00 26.89
C GLY A 9 -23.83 -22.32 25.56
N ASP A 10 -25.16 -22.29 25.52
CA ASP A 10 -25.91 -22.53 24.29
C ASP A 10 -25.91 -21.34 23.35
N VAL A 11 -25.84 -20.10 23.84
CA VAL A 11 -25.69 -18.91 23.01
C VAL A 11 -24.34 -18.94 22.28
N TYR A 12 -23.26 -19.25 22.96
CA TYR A 12 -21.93 -19.39 22.33
C TYR A 12 -21.83 -20.56 21.34
N LYS A 13 -22.53 -21.66 21.61
CA LYS A 13 -22.53 -22.83 20.71
C LYS A 13 -23.33 -22.61 19.42
N ARG A 14 -24.20 -21.60 19.36
CA ARG A 14 -25.07 -21.33 18.22
C ARG A 14 -24.58 -20.20 17.32
N GLN A 15 -23.51 -19.52 17.68
CA GLN A 15 -22.91 -18.49 16.79
C GLN A 15 -22.24 -19.18 15.62
N VAL A 16 -22.90 -19.14 14.47
CA VAL A 16 -22.39 -19.65 13.19
C VAL A 16 -22.35 -18.47 12.24
N HIS A 17 -21.18 -18.23 11.67
CA HIS A 17 -20.99 -17.25 10.63
C HIS A 17 -21.18 -17.91 9.27
N THR A 18 -21.85 -17.21 8.35
CA THR A 18 -21.99 -17.65 6.97
C THR A 18 -21.18 -16.76 6.07
N VAL A 19 -20.26 -17.34 5.31
CA VAL A 19 -19.45 -16.65 4.30
C VAL A 19 -19.94 -17.07 2.92
N THR A 20 -20.36 -16.09 2.12
CA THR A 20 -20.76 -16.32 0.73
C THR A 20 -19.55 -16.10 -0.18
N LEU A 21 -19.23 -17.10 -0.97
CA LEU A 21 -18.12 -17.10 -1.93
C LEU A 21 -18.66 -17.12 -3.35
N MET A 22 -18.01 -16.41 -4.25
CA MET A 22 -18.22 -16.52 -5.70
C MET A 22 -17.00 -17.17 -6.33
N SER A 23 -17.24 -18.22 -7.11
CA SER A 23 -16.19 -18.96 -7.81
C SER A 23 -16.59 -19.21 -9.27
N PRO A 24 -15.69 -19.66 -10.15
CA PRO A 24 -16.06 -20.07 -11.51
C PRO A 24 -17.13 -21.15 -11.56
N ALA A 25 -17.28 -21.95 -10.51
CA ALA A 25 -18.31 -22.99 -10.39
C ALA A 25 -19.65 -22.46 -9.87
N GLY A 26 -19.76 -21.17 -9.54
CA GLY A 26 -20.95 -20.53 -9.00
C GLY A 26 -20.80 -20.02 -7.58
N MET A 27 -21.92 -19.72 -6.95
CA MET A 27 -21.96 -19.24 -5.56
C MET A 27 -21.96 -20.41 -4.58
N LEU A 28 -21.17 -20.27 -3.52
CA LEU A 28 -21.04 -21.23 -2.43
C LEU A 28 -21.24 -20.53 -1.10
N GLN A 29 -21.94 -21.13 -0.17
CA GLN A 29 -22.03 -20.69 1.23
C GLN A 29 -21.31 -21.66 2.13
N LEU A 30 -20.40 -21.11 2.93
CA LEU A 30 -19.70 -21.86 3.99
C LEU A 30 -20.15 -21.34 5.35
N THR A 31 -20.35 -22.25 6.27
CA THR A 31 -20.68 -21.95 7.67
C THR A 31 -19.53 -22.35 8.58
N GLY A 32 -19.20 -21.48 9.54
CA GLY A 32 -18.14 -21.74 10.50
C GLY A 32 -18.41 -21.08 11.84
N ARG A 33 -17.81 -21.62 12.91
CA ARG A 33 -17.89 -21.01 14.25
C ARG A 33 -16.93 -19.85 14.44
N ALA A 34 -15.91 -19.77 13.59
CA ALA A 34 -14.94 -18.69 13.59
C ALA A 34 -14.59 -18.30 12.14
N VAL A 35 -14.34 -17.01 11.93
CA VAL A 35 -13.86 -16.43 10.67
C VAL A 35 -12.59 -15.65 10.97
N ILE A 36 -11.53 -15.88 10.20
CA ILE A 36 -10.30 -15.12 10.28
C ILE A 36 -10.22 -14.23 9.04
N LEU A 37 -10.24 -12.92 9.26
CA LEU A 37 -10.07 -11.90 8.22
C LEU A 37 -8.58 -11.65 8.01
N ALA A 38 -8.06 -12.07 6.86
CA ALA A 38 -6.64 -11.96 6.50
C ALA A 38 -6.51 -11.45 5.04
N MET A 39 -7.34 -10.48 4.67
CA MET A 39 -7.51 -10.02 3.28
C MET A 39 -6.35 -9.14 2.78
N GLY A 40 -5.43 -8.76 3.67
CA GLY A 40 -4.27 -7.95 3.29
C GLY A 40 -4.60 -6.47 3.12
N CYS A 41 -3.91 -5.85 2.18
CA CYS A 41 -4.01 -4.43 1.90
C CYS A 41 -3.85 -4.15 0.40
N ARG A 42 -4.21 -2.95 -0.04
CA ARG A 42 -3.92 -2.42 -1.37
C ARG A 42 -2.98 -1.22 -1.29
N GLU A 43 -2.28 -0.95 -2.36
CA GLU A 43 -1.41 0.21 -2.45
C GLU A 43 -2.21 1.50 -2.67
N ARG A 44 -1.74 2.60 -2.10
CA ARG A 44 -2.26 3.93 -2.41
C ARG A 44 -1.93 4.30 -3.84
N THR A 45 -2.95 4.75 -4.55
CA THR A 45 -2.82 5.20 -5.94
C THR A 45 -2.54 6.71 -6.01
N ARG A 46 -2.22 7.19 -7.22
CA ARG A 46 -2.09 8.62 -7.50
C ARG A 46 -3.31 9.43 -7.05
N SER A 47 -4.51 8.89 -7.22
CA SER A 47 -5.76 9.56 -6.85
C SER A 47 -5.91 9.72 -5.33
N GLU A 48 -5.42 8.75 -4.56
CA GLU A 48 -5.43 8.78 -3.10
C GLU A 48 -4.53 9.89 -2.53
N ILE A 49 -3.37 10.11 -3.16
CA ILE A 49 -2.41 11.15 -2.75
C ILE A 49 -2.58 12.45 -3.54
N LYS A 50 -3.54 12.51 -4.47
CA LYS A 50 -3.99 13.71 -5.19
C LYS A 50 -2.88 14.45 -5.94
N ILE A 51 -1.92 13.76 -6.56
CA ILE A 51 -0.89 14.42 -7.37
C ILE A 51 -1.54 15.11 -8.57
N PRO A 52 -1.37 16.43 -8.74
CA PRO A 52 -1.91 17.20 -9.86
C PRO A 52 -1.27 16.84 -11.21
N GLY A 53 -1.75 17.48 -12.26
CA GLY A 53 -1.20 17.40 -13.62
C GLY A 53 -2.03 16.52 -14.55
N SER A 54 -1.47 16.24 -15.73
CA SER A 54 -2.08 15.39 -16.76
C SER A 54 -2.20 13.93 -16.30
N ARG A 55 -2.99 13.13 -16.99
CA ARG A 55 -3.20 11.71 -16.67
C ARG A 55 -2.70 10.77 -17.77
N PRO A 56 -1.40 10.81 -18.09
CA PRO A 56 -0.82 9.95 -19.10
C PRO A 56 -0.64 8.51 -18.57
N ALA A 57 -0.35 7.56 -19.47
CA ALA A 57 0.21 6.28 -19.08
C ALA A 57 1.57 6.44 -18.39
N GLY A 58 2.03 5.43 -17.64
CA GLY A 58 3.37 5.44 -17.02
C GLY A 58 3.38 5.78 -15.53
N VAL A 59 2.22 5.98 -14.90
CA VAL A 59 2.12 6.09 -13.44
C VAL A 59 1.61 4.76 -12.88
N PHE A 60 2.43 4.11 -12.05
CA PHE A 60 2.13 2.80 -11.48
C PHE A 60 2.33 2.80 -9.96
N SER A 61 1.60 1.97 -9.23
CA SER A 61 2.05 1.58 -7.89
C SER A 61 3.29 0.69 -7.98
N ALA A 62 4.10 0.69 -6.94
CA ALA A 62 5.34 -0.07 -6.91
C ALA A 62 5.09 -1.59 -7.05
N GLY A 63 4.04 -2.12 -6.41
CA GLY A 63 3.66 -3.53 -6.52
C GLY A 63 3.15 -3.91 -7.91
N LEU A 64 2.43 -3.02 -8.61
CA LEU A 64 2.03 -3.27 -9.99
C LEU A 64 3.27 -3.33 -10.92
N ALA A 65 4.22 -2.41 -10.74
CA ALA A 65 5.47 -2.45 -11.49
C ALA A 65 6.28 -3.72 -11.17
N GLN A 66 6.28 -4.16 -9.91
CA GLN A 66 6.90 -5.41 -9.49
C GLN A 66 6.26 -6.62 -10.22
N ARG A 67 4.94 -6.65 -10.31
CA ARG A 67 4.23 -7.70 -11.04
C ARG A 67 4.64 -7.70 -12.52
N TYR A 68 4.64 -6.55 -13.19
CA TYR A 68 5.05 -6.47 -14.58
C TYR A 68 6.45 -7.05 -14.79
N ILE A 69 7.41 -6.66 -13.98
CA ILE A 69 8.80 -7.12 -14.12
C ILE A 69 8.93 -8.60 -13.75
N ASN A 70 8.40 -9.01 -12.59
CA ASN A 70 8.71 -10.35 -12.02
C ASN A 70 7.83 -11.47 -12.57
N ILE A 71 6.61 -11.16 -12.97
CA ILE A 71 5.63 -12.18 -13.41
C ILE A 71 5.38 -12.11 -14.91
N GLU A 72 5.18 -10.89 -15.43
CA GLU A 72 4.81 -10.69 -16.83
C GLU A 72 6.04 -10.51 -17.75
N ASN A 73 7.24 -10.38 -17.17
CA ASN A 73 8.49 -10.09 -17.87
C ASN A 73 8.40 -8.84 -18.77
N LEU A 74 7.71 -7.80 -18.28
CA LEU A 74 7.49 -6.54 -18.98
C LEU A 74 8.17 -5.39 -18.24
N LYS A 75 8.82 -4.49 -18.97
CA LYS A 75 9.37 -3.26 -18.41
C LYS A 75 8.28 -2.19 -18.34
N PRO A 76 8.03 -1.55 -17.18
CA PRO A 76 7.07 -0.48 -17.06
C PRO A 76 7.48 0.81 -17.81
N GLY A 77 8.77 0.93 -18.15
CA GLY A 77 9.36 2.02 -18.93
C GLY A 77 10.86 1.91 -19.01
N SER A 78 11.52 3.02 -19.36
CA SER A 78 12.98 3.08 -19.54
C SER A 78 13.66 4.01 -18.53
N ARG A 79 12.92 4.98 -17.99
CA ARG A 79 13.44 6.01 -17.10
C ARG A 79 12.44 6.30 -15.99
N ALA A 80 12.76 5.87 -14.78
CA ALA A 80 11.84 5.86 -13.65
C ALA A 80 12.19 6.89 -12.58
N VAL A 81 11.17 7.53 -12.04
CA VAL A 81 11.18 8.25 -10.75
C VAL A 81 10.36 7.43 -9.76
N ILE A 82 10.84 7.31 -8.52
CA ILE A 82 10.14 6.59 -7.46
C ILE A 82 9.77 7.59 -6.36
N LEU A 83 8.49 7.63 -6.01
CA LEU A 83 7.97 8.41 -4.88
C LEU A 83 7.70 7.49 -3.69
N GLY A 84 8.38 7.77 -2.60
CA GLY A 84 8.33 7.02 -1.34
C GLY A 84 9.52 6.07 -1.17
N SER A 85 10.13 6.14 0.00
CA SER A 85 11.32 5.36 0.40
C SER A 85 11.00 4.19 1.33
N GLY A 86 9.76 3.71 1.33
CA GLY A 86 9.42 2.44 2.00
C GLY A 86 10.15 1.26 1.35
N ASP A 87 10.20 0.11 2.03
CA ASP A 87 10.98 -1.04 1.57
C ASP A 87 10.65 -1.47 0.14
N ILE A 88 9.37 -1.44 -0.25
CA ILE A 88 8.96 -1.79 -1.62
C ILE A 88 9.54 -0.81 -2.64
N GLY A 89 9.51 0.50 -2.34
CA GLY A 89 10.10 1.53 -3.21
C GLY A 89 11.60 1.35 -3.40
N LEU A 90 12.33 1.07 -2.31
CA LEU A 90 13.77 0.80 -2.35
C LEU A 90 14.10 -0.46 -3.15
N ILE A 91 13.38 -1.55 -2.90
CA ILE A 91 13.56 -2.82 -3.62
C ILE A 91 13.27 -2.62 -5.11
N MET A 92 12.24 -1.85 -5.46
CA MET A 92 11.92 -1.56 -6.85
C MET A 92 12.94 -0.65 -7.52
N ALA A 93 13.56 0.30 -6.81
CA ALA A 93 14.67 1.08 -7.35
C ALA A 93 15.81 0.18 -7.83
N ARG A 94 16.27 -0.72 -6.96
CA ARG A 94 17.26 -1.73 -7.31
C ARG A 94 16.80 -2.63 -8.45
N ARG A 95 15.56 -3.14 -8.37
CA ARG A 95 15.04 -4.07 -9.38
C ARG A 95 14.97 -3.41 -10.77
N CYS A 96 14.46 -2.19 -10.86
CA CYS A 96 14.44 -1.43 -12.09
C CYS A 96 15.84 -1.28 -12.71
N THR A 97 16.84 -0.94 -11.90
CA THR A 97 18.24 -0.79 -12.36
C THR A 97 18.77 -2.12 -12.91
N LEU A 98 18.52 -3.24 -12.24
CA LEU A 98 18.94 -4.57 -12.69
C LEU A 98 18.28 -4.98 -14.01
N GLU A 99 17.09 -4.50 -14.30
CA GLU A 99 16.37 -4.71 -15.57
C GLU A 99 16.77 -3.68 -16.65
N GLY A 100 17.75 -2.81 -16.38
CA GLY A 100 18.22 -1.80 -17.33
C GLY A 100 17.25 -0.63 -17.49
N ILE A 101 16.47 -0.30 -16.46
CA ILE A 101 15.67 0.92 -16.34
C ILE A 101 16.52 1.94 -15.58
N SER A 102 16.74 3.14 -16.14
CA SER A 102 17.42 4.22 -15.43
C SER A 102 16.52 4.73 -14.30
N VAL A 103 17.02 4.73 -13.06
CA VAL A 103 16.30 5.30 -11.91
C VAL A 103 16.90 6.68 -11.61
N GLU A 104 16.13 7.74 -11.88
CA GLU A 104 16.55 9.13 -11.69
C GLU A 104 16.67 9.52 -10.21
N GLY A 105 15.95 8.83 -9.36
CA GLY A 105 16.00 9.00 -7.92
C GLY A 105 14.78 8.47 -7.21
N VAL A 106 14.95 8.32 -5.89
CA VAL A 106 13.87 8.06 -4.93
C VAL A 106 13.60 9.37 -4.18
N TYR A 107 12.35 9.78 -4.14
CA TYR A 107 11.87 11.01 -3.51
C TYR A 107 11.05 10.67 -2.30
N GLU A 108 11.41 11.23 -1.15
CA GLU A 108 10.76 10.94 0.14
C GLU A 108 10.25 12.22 0.79
N LEU A 109 8.99 12.22 1.13
CA LEU A 109 8.31 13.35 1.79
C LEU A 109 8.91 13.66 3.16
N MET A 110 9.30 12.62 3.91
CA MET A 110 9.87 12.75 5.24
C MET A 110 11.35 13.15 5.19
N PRO A 111 11.90 13.77 6.27
CA PRO A 111 13.33 14.07 6.37
C PRO A 111 14.21 12.84 6.65
N TYR A 112 13.67 11.64 6.56
CA TYR A 112 14.36 10.36 6.73
C TYR A 112 13.75 9.29 5.82
N ALA A 113 14.54 8.26 5.50
CA ALA A 113 14.04 7.11 4.77
C ALA A 113 13.13 6.24 5.64
N ASN A 114 11.96 5.83 5.12
CA ASN A 114 10.99 5.00 5.84
C ASN A 114 11.33 3.50 5.80
N GLY A 115 12.10 3.06 4.82
CA GLY A 115 12.53 1.67 4.70
C GLY A 115 13.68 1.30 5.63
N LEU A 116 13.96 0.03 5.75
CA LEU A 116 15.04 -0.49 6.57
C LEU A 116 16.41 0.02 6.08
N ARG A 117 17.30 0.40 7.00
CA ARG A 117 18.65 0.90 6.67
C ARG A 117 19.43 -0.04 5.74
N ARG A 118 19.29 -1.36 5.91
CA ARG A 118 19.90 -2.34 5.01
C ARG A 118 19.39 -2.21 3.56
N ASN A 119 18.10 -1.88 3.37
CA ASN A 119 17.53 -1.70 2.04
C ASN A 119 17.96 -0.37 1.43
N VAL A 120 18.11 0.71 2.21
CA VAL A 120 18.74 1.94 1.73
C VAL A 120 20.11 1.65 1.17
N LYS A 121 20.97 0.97 1.94
CA LYS A 121 22.32 0.60 1.49
C LYS A 121 22.29 -0.30 0.25
N ASN A 122 21.62 -1.45 0.34
CA ASN A 122 21.68 -2.50 -0.70
C ASN A 122 20.88 -2.16 -1.97
N CYS A 123 19.96 -1.20 -1.91
CA CYS A 123 19.11 -0.85 -3.04
C CYS A 123 19.40 0.53 -3.63
N LEU A 124 19.97 1.45 -2.86
CA LEU A 124 20.31 2.78 -3.36
C LEU A 124 21.82 3.01 -3.40
N ASP A 125 22.53 2.92 -2.25
CA ASP A 125 23.95 3.27 -2.17
C ASP A 125 24.78 2.37 -3.07
N ASP A 126 24.57 1.05 -3.04
CA ASP A 126 25.30 0.07 -3.85
C ASP A 126 25.06 0.23 -5.35
N PHE A 127 23.99 0.93 -5.76
CA PHE A 127 23.61 1.20 -7.15
C PHE A 127 23.78 2.67 -7.57
N GLY A 128 24.23 3.54 -6.64
CA GLY A 128 24.41 4.97 -6.90
C GLY A 128 23.09 5.70 -7.19
N ILE A 129 21.96 5.21 -6.70
CA ILE A 129 20.65 5.82 -6.89
C ILE A 129 20.45 6.93 -5.86
N PRO A 130 20.19 8.19 -6.28
CA PRO A 130 20.03 9.29 -5.34
C PRO A 130 18.72 9.19 -4.53
N LEU A 131 18.83 9.48 -3.22
CA LEU A 131 17.69 9.64 -2.32
C LEU A 131 17.50 11.12 -1.97
N HIS A 132 16.34 11.66 -2.32
CA HIS A 132 15.96 13.04 -2.05
C HIS A 132 14.94 13.08 -0.92
N LEU A 133 15.39 13.43 0.28
CA LEU A 133 14.56 13.57 1.47
C LEU A 133 13.85 14.94 1.47
N SER A 134 12.80 15.08 2.27
CA SER A 134 11.96 16.29 2.35
C SER A 134 11.57 16.81 0.97
N THR A 135 11.25 15.89 0.05
CA THR A 135 10.95 16.22 -1.34
C THR A 135 9.79 15.37 -1.84
N THR A 136 8.85 15.98 -2.57
CA THR A 136 7.70 15.26 -3.13
C THR A 136 7.47 15.59 -4.59
N VAL A 137 6.67 14.76 -5.27
CA VAL A 137 6.18 15.04 -6.63
C VAL A 137 4.95 15.93 -6.52
N THR A 138 5.04 17.11 -7.11
CA THR A 138 3.98 18.12 -7.12
C THR A 138 3.11 18.08 -8.36
N ARG A 139 3.63 17.57 -9.48
CA ARG A 139 2.88 17.49 -10.74
C ARG A 139 3.42 16.39 -11.65
N VAL A 140 2.50 15.74 -12.39
CA VAL A 140 2.81 14.82 -13.49
C VAL A 140 2.64 15.56 -14.82
N ILE A 141 3.62 15.44 -15.70
CA ILE A 141 3.70 16.10 -16.99
C ILE A 141 3.78 15.01 -18.08
N GLY A 142 3.01 15.18 -19.15
CA GLY A 142 2.99 14.30 -20.31
C GLY A 142 1.61 14.26 -20.95
N HIS A 143 1.52 13.75 -22.16
CA HIS A 143 0.27 13.59 -22.90
C HIS A 143 -0.14 12.12 -22.96
N ASP A 144 0.43 11.35 -23.85
CA ASP A 144 0.13 9.91 -23.98
C ASP A 144 0.81 9.09 -22.89
N ARG A 145 2.02 9.49 -22.52
CA ARG A 145 2.83 8.89 -21.48
C ARG A 145 3.44 9.99 -20.60
N VAL A 146 3.90 9.61 -19.40
CA VAL A 146 4.72 10.49 -18.56
C VAL A 146 5.97 10.91 -19.36
N GLU A 147 6.24 12.20 -19.40
CA GLU A 147 7.42 12.80 -20.01
C GLU A 147 8.34 13.41 -18.96
N ALA A 148 7.76 13.84 -17.85
CA ALA A 148 8.47 14.34 -16.69
C ALA A 148 7.56 14.35 -15.44
N VAL A 149 8.18 14.52 -14.29
CA VAL A 149 7.51 14.94 -13.06
C VAL A 149 8.14 16.24 -12.54
N GLU A 150 7.33 17.06 -11.94
CA GLU A 150 7.80 18.19 -11.14
C GLU A 150 7.94 17.73 -9.69
N VAL A 151 9.08 18.04 -9.09
CA VAL A 151 9.36 17.75 -7.68
C VAL A 151 9.67 19.05 -6.96
N SER A 152 9.30 19.14 -5.67
CA SER A 152 9.58 20.30 -4.82
C SER A 152 10.03 19.85 -3.44
N GLN A 153 10.89 20.63 -2.81
CA GLN A 153 11.16 20.47 -1.38
C GLN A 153 9.91 20.79 -0.56
N VAL A 154 9.80 20.19 0.61
CA VAL A 154 8.72 20.45 1.55
C VAL A 154 9.26 21.01 2.87
N ASP A 155 8.45 21.81 3.53
CA ASP A 155 8.72 22.35 4.87
C ASP A 155 8.42 21.31 5.97
N GLU A 156 8.53 21.75 7.23
CA GLU A 156 8.23 20.94 8.43
C GLU A 156 6.76 20.50 8.53
N HIS A 157 5.86 21.20 7.81
CA HIS A 157 4.43 20.87 7.73
C HIS A 157 4.10 20.03 6.51
N LEU A 158 5.12 19.54 5.76
CA LEU A 158 5.02 18.75 4.54
C LEU A 158 4.34 19.52 3.38
N VAL A 159 4.41 20.85 3.40
CA VAL A 159 3.89 21.72 2.35
C VAL A 159 5.01 22.05 1.35
N PRO A 160 4.77 21.92 0.04
CA PRO A 160 5.76 22.28 -0.98
C PRO A 160 6.21 23.74 -0.86
N ILE A 161 7.53 23.96 -0.90
CA ILE A 161 8.16 25.28 -0.78
C ILE A 161 8.25 25.88 -2.19
N ALA A 162 7.58 27.02 -2.40
CA ALA A 162 7.60 27.74 -3.67
C ALA A 162 9.03 28.17 -4.05
N GLY A 163 9.38 28.02 -5.34
CA GLY A 163 10.70 28.34 -5.87
C GLY A 163 11.74 27.21 -5.74
N THR A 164 11.34 26.05 -5.22
CA THR A 164 12.20 24.85 -5.16
C THR A 164 11.84 23.81 -6.22
N GLU A 165 10.88 24.12 -7.08
CA GLU A 165 10.38 23.22 -8.13
C GLU A 165 11.46 22.86 -9.12
N ARG A 166 11.56 21.59 -9.45
CA ARG A 166 12.47 21.05 -10.47
C ARG A 166 11.72 20.08 -11.37
N ILE A 167 11.99 20.14 -12.65
CA ILE A 167 11.49 19.16 -13.61
C ILE A 167 12.48 18.02 -13.72
N VAL A 168 12.00 16.81 -13.50
CA VAL A 168 12.76 15.56 -13.63
C VAL A 168 12.20 14.78 -14.81
N PRO A 169 12.91 14.70 -15.93
CA PRO A 169 12.47 13.93 -17.08
C PRO A 169 12.40 12.44 -16.73
N CYS A 170 11.29 11.80 -17.05
CA CYS A 170 11.09 10.35 -16.88
C CYS A 170 9.91 9.89 -17.73
N ASP A 171 9.84 8.62 -18.05
CA ASP A 171 8.70 8.00 -18.72
C ASP A 171 7.83 7.14 -17.77
N THR A 172 8.27 7.04 -16.52
CA THR A 172 7.63 6.19 -15.52
C THR A 172 7.72 6.82 -14.13
N LEU A 173 6.58 6.92 -13.44
CA LEU A 173 6.49 7.29 -12.03
C LEU A 173 5.98 6.08 -11.23
N LEU A 174 6.79 5.58 -10.31
CA LEU A 174 6.43 4.52 -9.38
C LEU A 174 6.03 5.11 -8.03
N LEU A 175 4.89 4.68 -7.51
CA LEU A 175 4.33 5.14 -6.24
C LEU A 175 4.52 4.06 -5.16
N SER A 176 5.28 4.38 -4.12
CA SER A 176 5.47 3.56 -2.92
C SER A 176 5.08 4.38 -1.68
N VAL A 177 3.84 4.88 -1.67
CA VAL A 177 3.35 5.93 -0.77
C VAL A 177 2.40 5.41 0.31
N GLY A 178 2.59 4.17 0.68
CA GLY A 178 1.84 3.49 1.74
C GLY A 178 0.72 2.60 1.23
N LEU A 179 0.13 1.89 2.16
CA LEU A 179 -0.86 0.86 1.95
C LEU A 179 -2.18 1.24 2.62
N ILE A 180 -3.26 0.59 2.21
CA ILE A 180 -4.61 0.72 2.78
C ILE A 180 -5.10 -0.67 3.14
N PRO A 181 -5.39 -0.95 4.42
CA PRO A 181 -6.01 -2.22 4.83
C PRO A 181 -7.32 -2.47 4.10
N GLU A 182 -7.53 -3.72 3.63
CA GLU A 182 -8.75 -4.12 2.92
C GLU A 182 -9.86 -4.50 3.91
N ASN A 183 -10.54 -3.51 4.45
CA ASN A 183 -11.51 -3.67 5.53
C ASN A 183 -12.98 -3.53 5.13
N GLU A 184 -13.31 -3.53 3.84
CA GLU A 184 -14.71 -3.45 3.37
C GLU A 184 -15.57 -4.59 3.91
N LEU A 185 -15.05 -5.82 3.91
CA LEU A 185 -15.75 -6.98 4.48
C LEU A 185 -15.81 -6.93 6.01
N SER A 186 -14.76 -6.38 6.67
CA SER A 186 -14.76 -6.16 8.12
C SER A 186 -15.90 -5.21 8.51
N VAL A 187 -16.05 -4.09 7.82
CA VAL A 187 -17.14 -3.13 8.04
C VAL A 187 -18.50 -3.75 7.76
N ALA A 188 -18.65 -4.51 6.67
CA ALA A 188 -19.88 -5.20 6.33
C ALA A 188 -20.27 -6.24 7.38
N ALA A 189 -19.29 -6.83 8.08
CA ALA A 189 -19.51 -7.75 9.19
C ALA A 189 -19.75 -7.05 10.55
N GLY A 190 -19.80 -5.71 10.58
CA GLY A 190 -20.02 -4.92 11.79
C GLY A 190 -18.77 -4.76 12.67
N VAL A 191 -17.58 -5.00 12.13
CA VAL A 191 -16.30 -4.82 12.86
C VAL A 191 -15.96 -3.34 12.93
N GLU A 192 -15.64 -2.86 14.13
CA GLU A 192 -15.14 -1.51 14.36
C GLU A 192 -13.69 -1.36 13.88
N LEU A 193 -13.40 -0.22 13.24
CA LEU A 193 -12.04 0.11 12.76
C LEU A 193 -11.41 1.21 13.61
N ASP A 194 -10.12 1.09 13.90
CA ASP A 194 -9.32 2.16 14.51
C ASP A 194 -9.11 3.29 13.49
N PRO A 195 -9.44 4.55 13.80
CA PRO A 195 -9.35 5.67 12.87
C PRO A 195 -7.91 6.02 12.46
N ARG A 196 -6.91 5.63 13.23
CA ARG A 196 -5.49 5.91 12.95
C ARG A 196 -4.88 4.85 12.04
N THR A 197 -5.05 3.57 12.39
CA THR A 197 -4.48 2.45 11.63
C THR A 197 -5.38 2.02 10.48
N ARG A 198 -6.68 2.33 10.53
CA ARG A 198 -7.73 1.82 9.63
C ARG A 198 -7.89 0.30 9.67
N GLY A 199 -7.22 -0.38 10.60
CA GLY A 199 -7.37 -1.80 10.88
C GLY A 199 -8.50 -2.06 11.85
N ALA A 200 -8.90 -3.33 11.98
CA ALA A 200 -9.91 -3.74 12.94
C ALA A 200 -9.45 -3.47 14.40
N VAL A 201 -10.36 -3.00 15.25
CA VAL A 201 -10.13 -2.99 16.70
C VAL A 201 -10.20 -4.42 17.19
N VAL A 202 -9.12 -4.91 17.80
CA VAL A 202 -9.01 -6.29 18.28
C VAL A 202 -8.50 -6.36 19.72
N ASP A 203 -8.81 -7.45 20.40
CA ASP A 203 -8.24 -7.78 21.70
C ASP A 203 -6.87 -8.48 21.58
N GLN A 204 -6.30 -8.90 22.72
CA GLN A 204 -5.02 -9.60 22.78
C GLN A 204 -5.00 -10.96 22.06
N SER A 205 -6.17 -11.51 21.74
CA SER A 205 -6.35 -12.77 21.00
C SER A 205 -6.60 -12.52 19.51
N LEU A 206 -6.51 -11.27 19.05
CA LEU A 206 -6.86 -10.83 17.71
C LEU A 206 -8.35 -10.98 17.37
N GLN A 207 -9.22 -11.16 18.38
CA GLN A 207 -10.65 -11.18 18.19
C GLN A 207 -11.19 -9.74 18.09
N THR A 208 -12.07 -9.52 17.14
CA THR A 208 -12.77 -8.24 16.96
C THR A 208 -13.89 -8.07 17.97
N GLY A 209 -14.54 -6.90 18.00
CA GLY A 209 -15.76 -6.69 18.79
C GLY A 209 -16.93 -7.60 18.38
N VAL A 210 -16.87 -8.25 17.23
CA VAL A 210 -17.86 -9.24 16.77
C VAL A 210 -17.40 -10.63 17.20
N PRO A 211 -18.12 -11.32 18.11
CA PRO A 211 -17.73 -12.62 18.60
C PRO A 211 -17.50 -13.64 17.48
N GLY A 212 -16.39 -14.38 17.54
CA GLY A 212 -16.01 -15.38 16.53
C GLY A 212 -15.39 -14.80 15.25
N ILE A 213 -15.24 -13.48 15.12
CA ILE A 213 -14.51 -12.86 14.02
C ILE A 213 -13.16 -12.35 14.52
N PHE A 214 -12.09 -12.77 13.85
CA PHE A 214 -10.70 -12.43 14.13
C PHE A 214 -10.08 -11.71 12.92
N ALA A 215 -9.07 -10.87 13.15
CA ALA A 215 -8.33 -10.19 12.08
C ALA A 215 -6.83 -10.31 12.29
N CYS A 216 -6.06 -10.51 11.21
CA CYS A 216 -4.60 -10.60 11.27
C CYS A 216 -3.93 -10.18 9.96
N GLY A 217 -2.63 -9.90 10.03
CA GLY A 217 -1.83 -9.46 8.87
C GLY A 217 -2.13 -8.02 8.45
N ASN A 218 -1.90 -7.69 7.17
CA ASN A 218 -2.00 -6.31 6.67
C ASN A 218 -3.43 -5.74 6.64
N VAL A 219 -4.45 -6.55 6.82
CA VAL A 219 -5.83 -6.07 7.02
C VAL A 219 -5.99 -5.42 8.39
N LEU A 220 -5.14 -5.81 9.36
CA LEU A 220 -5.14 -5.29 10.72
C LEU A 220 -4.19 -4.10 10.86
N HIS A 221 -2.98 -4.22 10.32
CA HIS A 221 -1.96 -3.18 10.44
C HIS A 221 -0.99 -3.22 9.24
N VAL A 222 -0.70 -2.03 8.66
CA VAL A 222 0.28 -1.78 7.60
C VAL A 222 1.19 -0.61 7.96
#